data_3c59a42df2aecf781022d22d9a433893
#
_entry.id   3c59a42df2aecf781022d22d9a433893
#
_cell.length_a   1.000
_cell.length_b   1.000
_cell.length_c   1.000
_cell.angle_alpha   90.00
_cell.angle_beta   90.00
_cell.angle_gamma   90.00
#
_symmetry.space_group_name_H-M   'P 1'
#
loop_
_entity.id
_entity.type
_entity.pdbx_description
1 polymer ?
#
loop_
_entity_poly.entity_id
_entity_poly.type
_entity_poly.pdbx_seq_one_letter_code
_entity_poly.pdbx_strand_id
1 'polypeptide(L)'
;MKISVVIVTVLLGVLASYDAKAQGAQGPDPIQTIRQQYAAINRGAARYKKVKKELLGFSAEGGELVAFTRGPSIVKITATFYGEMGRATDEFYYANDKLIFIFRKHSHYGAPLSGKVVRTTENRYYFKDDKLIRWIGEDGKQVSTTAPEFAQVEARLLASSKQFVDGAQSKNPTIEDVP
;
A
#
# COMPACT_ATOMS: atom_id res chain seq x y z
N MET A 1 2.36 -88.07 -32.57
CA MET A 1 1.43 -87.39 -31.67
C MET A 1 2.25 -86.26 -31.03
N LYS A 2 2.06 -85.01 -31.55
CA LYS A 2 2.84 -83.82 -31.11
C LYS A 2 1.95 -82.99 -30.19
N ILE A 3 2.37 -82.85 -28.96
CA ILE A 3 1.68 -82.04 -27.95
C ILE A 3 2.30 -80.64 -27.98
N SER A 4 1.55 -79.65 -28.38
CA SER A 4 1.95 -78.25 -28.34
C SER A 4 1.58 -77.66 -26.98
N VAL A 5 2.58 -77.22 -26.24
CA VAL A 5 2.39 -76.47 -24.98
C VAL A 5 2.24 -74.99 -25.32
N VAL A 6 1.09 -74.41 -25.00
CA VAL A 6 0.86 -72.97 -25.10
C VAL A 6 1.27 -72.33 -23.75
N ILE A 7 2.29 -71.49 -23.78
CA ILE A 7 2.68 -70.66 -22.62
C ILE A 7 1.88 -69.38 -22.68
N VAL A 8 0.97 -69.16 -21.71
CA VAL A 8 0.26 -67.92 -21.49
C VAL A 8 1.10 -67.06 -20.57
N THR A 9 1.68 -66.00 -21.09
CA THR A 9 2.41 -65.00 -20.33
C THR A 9 1.41 -63.95 -19.81
N VAL A 10 1.13 -63.98 -18.50
CA VAL A 10 0.33 -62.91 -17.81
C VAL A 10 1.22 -61.74 -17.56
N LEU A 11 0.97 -60.64 -18.26
CA LEU A 11 1.61 -59.34 -18.02
C LEU A 11 0.90 -58.62 -16.87
N LEU A 12 1.48 -58.59 -15.66
CA LEU A 12 0.97 -57.75 -14.55
C LEU A 12 1.34 -56.30 -14.83
N GLY A 13 0.39 -55.51 -15.25
CA GLY A 13 0.56 -54.06 -15.35
C GLY A 13 0.50 -53.40 -13.96
N VAL A 14 1.62 -52.90 -13.50
CA VAL A 14 1.68 -52.04 -12.31
C VAL A 14 1.17 -50.65 -12.68
N LEU A 15 -0.06 -50.33 -12.30
CA LEU A 15 -0.58 -48.94 -12.35
C LEU A 15 0.06 -48.12 -11.26
N ALA A 16 1.13 -47.38 -11.60
CA ALA A 16 1.67 -46.35 -10.75
C ALA A 16 0.67 -45.17 -10.71
N SER A 17 -0.07 -45.07 -9.61
CA SER A 17 -0.89 -43.88 -9.32
C SER A 17 0.04 -42.69 -9.06
N TYR A 18 0.16 -41.79 -10.03
CA TYR A 18 0.79 -40.49 -9.81
C TYR A 18 -0.17 -39.62 -9.02
N ASP A 19 0.03 -39.53 -7.70
CA ASP A 19 -0.57 -38.50 -6.88
C ASP A 19 -0.01 -37.13 -7.35
N ALA A 20 -0.67 -36.53 -8.31
CA ALA A 20 -0.47 -35.14 -8.65
C ALA A 20 -0.94 -34.32 -7.43
N LYS A 21 -0.02 -34.00 -6.51
CA LYS A 21 -0.24 -32.95 -5.51
C LYS A 21 -0.63 -31.71 -6.30
N ALA A 22 -1.90 -31.35 -6.25
CA ALA A 22 -2.40 -30.06 -6.72
C ALA A 22 -1.65 -29.00 -5.91
N GLN A 23 -0.56 -28.46 -6.47
CA GLN A 23 0.00 -27.20 -6.00
C GLN A 23 -1.08 -26.17 -6.25
N GLY A 24 -1.82 -25.84 -5.19
CA GLY A 24 -2.80 -24.77 -5.21
C GLY A 24 -2.09 -23.54 -5.76
N ALA A 25 -2.55 -23.04 -6.90
CA ALA A 25 -2.05 -21.83 -7.50
C ALA A 25 -2.24 -20.71 -6.47
N GLN A 26 -1.19 -20.41 -5.72
CA GLN A 26 -1.18 -19.22 -4.86
C GLN A 26 -1.36 -18.05 -5.80
N GLY A 27 -2.45 -17.31 -5.62
CA GLY A 27 -2.68 -16.09 -6.37
C GLY A 27 -1.45 -15.16 -6.26
N PRO A 28 -1.33 -14.15 -7.14
CA PRO A 28 -0.16 -13.29 -7.18
C PRO A 28 0.09 -12.67 -5.79
N ASP A 29 1.36 -12.60 -5.39
CA ASP A 29 1.77 -11.98 -4.11
C ASP A 29 1.16 -10.56 -4.01
N PRO A 30 0.32 -10.29 -3.01
CA PRO A 30 -0.32 -9.00 -2.87
C PRO A 30 0.67 -7.84 -2.76
N ILE A 31 1.83 -8.05 -2.16
CA ILE A 31 2.88 -7.02 -2.06
C ILE A 31 3.47 -6.71 -3.43
N GLN A 32 3.70 -7.72 -4.26
CA GLN A 32 4.18 -7.50 -5.62
C GLN A 32 3.16 -6.76 -6.48
N THR A 33 1.89 -7.13 -6.37
CA THR A 33 0.78 -6.45 -7.04
C THR A 33 0.70 -4.97 -6.64
N ILE A 34 0.76 -4.67 -5.34
CA ILE A 34 0.75 -3.29 -4.82
C ILE A 34 1.94 -2.50 -5.35
N ARG A 35 3.14 -3.07 -5.38
CA ARG A 35 4.35 -2.41 -5.93
C ARG A 35 4.20 -2.07 -7.42
N GLN A 36 3.59 -2.96 -8.20
CA GLN A 36 3.31 -2.72 -9.62
C GLN A 36 2.30 -1.58 -9.81
N GLN A 37 1.23 -1.56 -9.01
CA GLN A 37 0.22 -0.50 -9.04
C GLN A 37 0.80 0.85 -8.61
N TYR A 38 1.56 0.90 -7.52
CA TYR A 38 2.32 2.08 -7.09
C TYR A 38 3.19 2.65 -8.22
N ALA A 39 3.99 1.80 -8.86
CA ALA A 39 4.85 2.21 -9.96
C ALA A 39 4.04 2.72 -11.17
N ALA A 40 2.92 2.08 -11.50
CA ALA A 40 2.04 2.50 -12.60
C ALA A 40 1.38 3.86 -12.33
N ILE A 41 0.90 4.09 -11.10
CA ILE A 41 0.29 5.36 -10.68
C ILE A 41 1.33 6.49 -10.78
N ASN A 42 2.53 6.31 -10.26
CA ASN A 42 3.58 7.35 -10.33
C ASN A 42 4.04 7.65 -11.76
N ARG A 43 4.16 6.64 -12.63
CA ARG A 43 4.45 6.88 -14.07
C ARG A 43 3.35 7.70 -14.76
N GLY A 44 2.11 7.56 -14.31
CA GLY A 44 0.95 8.30 -14.84
C GLY A 44 0.73 9.68 -14.26
N ALA A 45 1.46 10.08 -13.21
CA ALA A 45 1.16 11.24 -12.36
C ALA A 45 1.02 12.57 -13.11
N ALA A 46 1.81 12.77 -14.18
CA ALA A 46 1.75 13.98 -15.00
C ALA A 46 0.42 14.15 -15.76
N ARG A 47 -0.33 13.06 -16.00
CA ARG A 47 -1.58 13.04 -16.79
C ARG A 47 -2.84 13.15 -15.93
N TYR A 48 -2.71 13.04 -14.61
CA TYR A 48 -3.87 13.10 -13.70
C TYR A 48 -4.29 14.55 -13.47
N LYS A 49 -5.61 14.78 -13.36
CA LYS A 49 -6.14 16.04 -12.84
C LYS A 49 -5.76 16.16 -11.37
N LYS A 50 -5.53 17.39 -10.92
CA LYS A 50 -5.13 17.67 -9.54
C LYS A 50 -6.18 18.54 -8.86
N VAL A 51 -6.57 18.15 -7.66
CA VAL A 51 -7.37 18.96 -6.73
C VAL A 51 -6.46 19.32 -5.55
N LYS A 52 -6.38 20.60 -5.22
CA LYS A 52 -5.58 21.10 -4.09
C LYS A 52 -6.51 21.53 -2.97
N LYS A 53 -6.11 21.27 -1.73
CA LYS A 53 -6.77 21.67 -0.49
C LYS A 53 -5.73 22.17 0.51
N GLU A 54 -6.13 23.06 1.40
CA GLU A 54 -5.37 23.42 2.59
C GLU A 54 -5.71 22.44 3.73
N LEU A 55 -4.71 22.10 4.54
CA LEU A 55 -4.87 21.28 5.74
C LEU A 55 -4.73 22.19 6.96
N LEU A 56 -5.82 22.34 7.73
CA LEU A 56 -5.87 23.18 8.93
C LEU A 56 -5.96 22.29 10.19
N GLY A 57 -5.14 22.62 11.20
CA GLY A 57 -5.12 21.89 12.48
C GLY A 57 -4.29 20.60 12.49
N PHE A 58 -3.89 20.06 11.34
CA PHE A 58 -3.09 18.84 11.25
C PHE A 58 -1.62 19.02 11.69
N SER A 59 -1.11 20.23 11.68
CA SER A 59 0.24 20.58 12.11
C SER A 59 0.32 22.08 12.47
N ALA A 60 1.34 22.46 13.24
CA ALA A 60 1.50 23.83 13.77
C ALA A 60 1.62 24.88 12.66
N GLU A 61 2.30 24.57 11.57
CA GLU A 61 2.54 25.48 10.43
C GLU A 61 1.57 25.19 9.25
N GLY A 62 0.45 24.46 9.52
CA GLY A 62 -0.52 24.08 8.51
C GLY A 62 0.01 23.03 7.53
N GLY A 63 -0.71 22.83 6.43
CA GLY A 63 -0.35 21.83 5.44
C GLY A 63 -1.09 22.00 4.12
N GLU A 64 -0.75 21.15 3.15
CA GLU A 64 -1.44 21.08 1.87
C GLU A 64 -1.75 19.64 1.48
N LEU A 65 -2.82 19.47 0.76
CA LEU A 65 -3.21 18.20 0.15
C LEU A 65 -3.35 18.37 -1.37
N VAL A 66 -2.80 17.42 -2.10
CA VAL A 66 -2.99 17.31 -3.56
C VAL A 66 -3.56 15.94 -3.86
N ALA A 67 -4.81 15.89 -4.33
CA ALA A 67 -5.41 14.66 -4.84
C ALA A 67 -5.23 14.57 -6.36
N PHE A 68 -4.83 13.40 -6.83
CA PHE A 68 -4.63 13.06 -8.24
C PHE A 68 -5.78 12.15 -8.69
N THR A 69 -6.50 12.55 -9.74
CA THR A 69 -7.68 11.83 -10.22
C THR A 69 -7.51 11.32 -11.63
N ARG A 70 -8.06 10.13 -11.88
CA ARG A 70 -8.23 9.52 -13.20
C ARG A 70 -9.72 9.27 -13.42
N GLY A 71 -10.36 10.12 -14.24
CA GLY A 71 -11.82 10.14 -14.32
C GLY A 71 -12.42 10.55 -12.97
N PRO A 72 -13.42 9.82 -12.45
CA PRO A 72 -14.03 10.10 -11.16
C PRO A 72 -13.20 9.60 -9.96
N SER A 73 -12.27 8.65 -10.17
CA SER A 73 -11.55 7.99 -9.08
C SER A 73 -10.28 8.72 -8.67
N ILE A 74 -10.06 8.87 -7.37
CA ILE A 74 -8.78 9.28 -6.80
C ILE A 74 -7.82 8.09 -6.88
N VAL A 75 -6.63 8.31 -7.44
CA VAL A 75 -5.58 7.28 -7.57
C VAL A 75 -4.40 7.53 -6.64
N LYS A 76 -4.19 8.80 -6.23
CA LYS A 76 -3.15 9.19 -5.28
C LYS A 76 -3.60 10.43 -4.51
N ILE A 77 -3.24 10.49 -3.24
CA ILE A 77 -3.26 11.74 -2.44
C ILE A 77 -1.86 11.96 -1.90
N THR A 78 -1.38 13.20 -1.95
CA THR A 78 -0.17 13.64 -1.25
C THR A 78 -0.61 14.68 -0.23
N ALA A 79 -0.42 14.40 1.06
CA ALA A 79 -0.63 15.33 2.16
C ALA A 79 0.73 15.74 2.73
N THR A 80 0.99 17.04 2.80
CA THR A 80 2.22 17.61 3.36
C THR A 80 1.87 18.42 4.59
N PHE A 81 2.58 18.17 5.67
CA PHE A 81 2.41 18.82 6.96
C PHE A 81 3.68 19.59 7.29
N TYR A 82 3.53 20.88 7.55
CA TYR A 82 4.67 21.77 7.81
C TYR A 82 4.89 21.96 9.31
N GLY A 83 6.14 22.07 9.72
CA GLY A 83 6.54 22.35 11.09
C GLY A 83 7.90 23.02 11.13
N GLU A 84 8.20 23.71 12.23
CA GLU A 84 9.45 24.47 12.40
C GLU A 84 10.70 23.60 12.19
N MET A 85 10.70 22.39 12.74
CA MET A 85 11.86 21.48 12.74
C MET A 85 11.82 20.45 11.60
N GLY A 86 10.85 20.56 10.67
CA GLY A 86 10.76 19.60 9.59
C GLY A 86 9.44 19.64 8.85
N ARG A 87 9.25 18.65 7.96
CA ARG A 87 7.99 18.41 7.30
C ARG A 87 7.73 16.91 7.17
N ALA A 88 6.48 16.51 7.33
CA ALA A 88 6.02 15.17 6.98
C ALA A 88 5.28 15.21 5.63
N THR A 89 5.44 14.15 4.85
CA THR A 89 4.68 13.95 3.61
C THR A 89 4.15 12.52 3.61
N ASP A 90 2.83 12.39 3.51
CA ASP A 90 2.12 11.13 3.38
C ASP A 90 1.59 11.00 1.96
N GLU A 91 1.93 9.95 1.27
CA GLU A 91 1.41 9.61 -0.04
C GLU A 91 0.50 8.38 0.09
N PHE A 92 -0.78 8.56 -0.20
CA PHE A 92 -1.79 7.49 -0.21
C PHE A 92 -2.05 7.07 -1.65
N TYR A 93 -2.08 5.77 -1.91
CA TYR A 93 -2.28 5.19 -3.23
C TYR A 93 -3.53 4.31 -3.23
N TYR A 94 -4.35 4.46 -4.28
CA TYR A 94 -5.63 3.78 -4.38
C TYR A 94 -5.73 2.98 -5.68
N ALA A 95 -6.37 1.82 -5.60
CA ALA A 95 -6.78 1.01 -6.74
C ALA A 95 -8.20 0.49 -6.51
N ASN A 96 -9.08 0.63 -7.51
CA ASN A 96 -10.50 0.28 -7.41
C ASN A 96 -11.16 0.92 -6.17
N ASP A 97 -10.87 2.20 -5.95
CA ASP A 97 -11.34 3.04 -4.84
C ASP A 97 -10.98 2.51 -3.43
N LYS A 98 -10.01 1.59 -3.34
CA LYS A 98 -9.49 1.06 -2.09
C LYS A 98 -8.04 1.51 -1.85
N LEU A 99 -7.74 1.80 -0.59
CA LEU A 99 -6.37 2.09 -0.16
C LEU A 99 -5.51 0.83 -0.34
N ILE A 100 -4.38 0.97 -1.05
CA ILE A 100 -3.45 -0.14 -1.29
C ILE A 100 -2.08 0.09 -0.66
N PHE A 101 -1.65 1.37 -0.53
CA PHE A 101 -0.31 1.68 -0.05
C PHE A 101 -0.24 3.08 0.51
N ILE A 102 0.52 3.25 1.61
CA ILE A 102 0.92 4.57 2.12
C ILE A 102 2.44 4.60 2.21
N PHE A 103 3.02 5.68 1.70
CA PHE A 103 4.42 6.03 1.89
C PHE A 103 4.50 7.30 2.71
N ARG A 104 5.03 7.20 3.92
CA ARG A 104 5.28 8.34 4.82
C ARG A 104 6.75 8.68 4.81
N LYS A 105 7.07 9.95 4.59
CA LYS A 105 8.41 10.50 4.69
C LYS A 105 8.42 11.67 5.66
N HIS A 106 9.34 11.64 6.61
CA HIS A 106 9.57 12.75 7.52
C HIS A 106 10.97 13.30 7.26
N SER A 107 11.05 14.60 6.93
CA SER A 107 12.30 15.34 6.69
C SER A 107 12.56 16.26 7.88
N HIS A 108 13.67 16.04 8.57
CA HIS A 108 14.09 16.84 9.75
C HIS A 108 15.03 17.94 9.32
N TYR A 109 14.82 19.15 9.81
CA TYR A 109 15.69 20.29 9.56
C TYR A 109 16.81 20.38 10.60
N GLY A 110 17.94 20.96 10.20
CA GLY A 110 19.08 21.19 11.09
C GLY A 110 18.90 22.37 12.05
N ALA A 111 17.96 23.27 11.74
CA ALA A 111 17.55 24.39 12.58
C ALA A 111 16.12 24.79 12.24
N PRO A 112 15.39 25.47 13.15
CA PRO A 112 14.02 25.90 12.91
C PRO A 112 13.87 26.67 11.60
N LEU A 113 12.85 26.34 10.83
CA LEU A 113 12.47 26.98 9.56
C LEU A 113 13.57 27.06 8.49
N SER A 114 14.70 26.36 8.68
CA SER A 114 15.85 26.46 7.75
C SER A 114 15.61 25.83 6.39
N GLY A 115 14.64 24.94 6.27
CA GLY A 115 14.41 24.13 5.07
C GLY A 115 15.55 23.15 4.75
N LYS A 116 16.71 23.25 5.45
CA LYS A 116 17.87 22.38 5.24
C LYS A 116 17.65 21.01 5.88
N VAL A 117 17.30 20.02 5.08
CA VAL A 117 17.10 18.64 5.55
C VAL A 117 18.42 18.02 5.96
N VAL A 118 18.53 17.55 7.21
CA VAL A 118 19.69 16.84 7.77
C VAL A 118 19.45 15.35 7.98
N ARG A 119 18.19 14.94 8.11
CA ARG A 119 17.79 13.54 8.25
C ARG A 119 16.43 13.31 7.59
N THR A 120 16.25 12.12 7.03
CA THR A 120 14.95 11.66 6.52
C THR A 120 14.65 10.28 7.09
N THR A 121 13.41 10.08 7.54
CA THR A 121 12.88 8.76 7.92
C THR A 121 11.70 8.39 7.03
N GLU A 122 11.49 7.11 6.83
CA GLU A 122 10.46 6.60 5.92
C GLU A 122 9.73 5.42 6.55
N ASN A 123 8.41 5.39 6.34
CA ASN A 123 7.57 4.22 6.66
C ASN A 123 6.80 3.80 5.41
N ARG A 124 6.57 2.49 5.26
CA ARG A 124 5.80 1.92 4.16
C ARG A 124 4.72 1.00 4.71
N TYR A 125 3.47 1.27 4.35
CA TYR A 125 2.30 0.53 4.80
C TYR A 125 1.57 -0.06 3.60
N TYR A 126 1.38 -1.37 3.59
CA TYR A 126 0.73 -2.11 2.51
C TYR A 126 -0.64 -2.59 2.98
N PHE A 127 -1.68 -2.28 2.20
CA PHE A 127 -3.06 -2.61 2.52
C PHE A 127 -3.64 -3.58 1.49
N LYS A 128 -4.51 -4.46 1.95
CA LYS A 128 -5.37 -5.30 1.12
C LYS A 128 -6.72 -5.45 1.80
N ASP A 129 -7.80 -5.19 1.07
CA ASP A 129 -9.19 -5.31 1.56
C ASP A 129 -9.41 -4.59 2.91
N ASP A 130 -8.92 -3.33 2.98
CA ASP A 130 -9.00 -2.45 4.15
C ASP A 130 -8.28 -3.03 5.40
N LYS A 131 -7.26 -3.87 5.19
CA LYS A 131 -6.39 -4.42 6.23
C LYS A 131 -4.93 -4.07 5.96
N LEU A 132 -4.22 -3.66 7.00
CA LEU A 132 -2.77 -3.48 6.97
C LEU A 132 -2.10 -4.86 6.95
N ILE A 133 -1.54 -5.25 5.81
CA ILE A 133 -0.91 -6.59 5.65
C ILE A 133 0.60 -6.56 5.85
N ARG A 134 1.23 -5.37 5.78
CA ARG A 134 2.67 -5.19 6.04
C ARG A 134 2.96 -3.75 6.41
N TRP A 135 3.81 -3.56 7.41
CA TRP A 135 4.39 -2.27 7.78
C TRP A 135 5.92 -2.41 7.84
N ILE A 136 6.64 -1.58 7.06
CA ILE A 136 8.10 -1.41 7.15
C ILE A 136 8.35 -0.11 7.89
N GLY A 137 9.00 -0.21 9.04
CA GLY A 137 9.33 0.92 9.91
C GLY A 137 10.49 1.77 9.41
N GLU A 138 10.84 2.80 10.18
CA GLU A 138 11.89 3.78 9.86
C GLU A 138 13.29 3.16 9.77
N ASP A 139 13.52 2.05 10.47
CA ASP A 139 14.76 1.27 10.41
C ASP A 139 14.84 0.33 9.20
N GLY A 140 13.83 0.36 8.33
CA GLY A 140 13.72 -0.50 7.15
C GLY A 140 13.28 -1.93 7.45
N LYS A 141 12.98 -2.26 8.71
CA LYS A 141 12.53 -3.60 9.11
C LYS A 141 11.02 -3.72 9.12
N GLN A 142 10.54 -4.95 8.95
CA GLN A 142 9.11 -5.23 9.09
C GLN A 142 8.70 -5.24 10.56
N VAL A 143 7.67 -4.44 10.88
CA VAL A 143 7.02 -4.46 12.18
C VAL A 143 6.14 -5.71 12.28
N SER A 144 6.17 -6.38 13.44
CA SER A 144 5.35 -7.57 13.67
C SER A 144 3.85 -7.22 13.60
N THR A 145 3.07 -8.07 12.95
CA THR A 145 1.59 -7.93 12.94
C THR A 145 0.96 -8.15 14.31
N THR A 146 1.71 -8.72 15.26
CA THR A 146 1.30 -8.91 16.65
C THR A 146 1.78 -7.80 17.58
N ALA A 147 2.48 -6.79 17.06
CA ALA A 147 2.89 -5.62 17.85
C ALA A 147 1.67 -4.85 18.35
N PRO A 148 1.65 -4.39 19.62
CA PRO A 148 0.49 -3.72 20.20
C PRO A 148 0.01 -2.51 19.39
N GLU A 149 0.93 -1.76 18.79
CA GLU A 149 0.65 -0.58 17.99
C GLU A 149 0.10 -0.88 16.58
N PHE A 150 0.25 -2.12 16.08
CA PHE A 150 -0.08 -2.46 14.69
C PHE A 150 -1.54 -2.17 14.34
N ALA A 151 -2.48 -2.65 15.17
CA ALA A 151 -3.91 -2.42 14.96
C ALA A 151 -4.31 -0.95 15.13
N GLN A 152 -3.69 -0.23 16.07
CA GLN A 152 -3.92 1.21 16.26
C GLN A 152 -3.44 2.02 15.07
N VAL A 153 -2.27 1.68 14.52
CA VAL A 153 -1.73 2.31 13.32
C VAL A 153 -2.62 2.03 12.11
N GLU A 154 -3.10 0.79 11.92
CA GLU A 154 -4.07 0.44 10.88
C GLU A 154 -5.29 1.35 10.95
N ALA A 155 -5.96 1.40 12.10
CA ALA A 155 -7.19 2.16 12.29
C ALA A 155 -6.98 3.66 11.99
N ARG A 156 -5.90 4.25 12.52
CA ARG A 156 -5.56 5.66 12.29
C ARG A 156 -5.32 5.96 10.82
N LEU A 157 -4.55 5.11 10.11
CA LEU A 157 -4.23 5.33 8.70
C LEU A 157 -5.46 5.20 7.80
N LEU A 158 -6.38 4.27 8.10
CA LEU A 158 -7.65 4.14 7.40
C LEU A 158 -8.55 5.36 7.65
N ALA A 159 -8.63 5.85 8.88
CA ALA A 159 -9.40 7.07 9.23
C ALA A 159 -8.85 8.30 8.48
N SER A 160 -7.53 8.52 8.51
CA SER A 160 -6.88 9.61 7.77
C SER A 160 -7.12 9.49 6.26
N SER A 161 -7.01 8.28 5.70
CA SER A 161 -7.30 8.03 4.28
C SER A 161 -8.72 8.42 3.92
N LYS A 162 -9.71 8.02 4.74
CA LYS A 162 -11.12 8.38 4.53
C LYS A 162 -11.33 9.89 4.60
N GLN A 163 -10.83 10.56 5.64
CA GLN A 163 -10.94 12.01 5.83
C GLN A 163 -10.37 12.78 4.63
N PHE A 164 -9.22 12.36 4.10
CA PHE A 164 -8.59 13.01 2.96
C PHE A 164 -9.32 12.76 1.64
N VAL A 165 -9.88 11.57 1.43
CA VAL A 165 -10.72 11.28 0.26
C VAL A 165 -11.99 12.14 0.30
N ASP A 166 -12.71 12.14 1.42
CA ASP A 166 -13.94 12.93 1.60
C ASP A 166 -13.66 14.43 1.40
N GLY A 167 -12.58 14.92 2.02
CA GLY A 167 -12.16 16.32 1.89
C GLY A 167 -11.76 16.69 0.47
N ALA A 168 -11.04 15.84 -0.24
CA ALA A 168 -10.65 16.09 -1.63
C ALA A 168 -11.85 16.15 -2.58
N GLN A 169 -12.91 15.40 -2.30
CA GLN A 169 -14.15 15.37 -3.08
C GLN A 169 -15.12 16.48 -2.70
N SER A 170 -14.97 17.11 -1.54
CA SER A 170 -15.81 18.20 -1.09
C SER A 170 -15.58 19.47 -1.92
N LYS A 171 -16.53 20.42 -1.89
CA LYS A 171 -16.37 21.75 -2.49
C LYS A 171 -15.57 22.71 -1.60
N ASN A 172 -15.38 22.37 -0.31
CA ASN A 172 -14.62 23.20 0.62
C ASN A 172 -13.14 23.24 0.19
N PRO A 173 -12.49 24.41 0.12
CA PRO A 173 -11.07 24.52 -0.19
C PRO A 173 -10.16 24.01 0.93
N THR A 174 -10.69 23.85 2.15
CA THR A 174 -9.96 23.41 3.34
C THR A 174 -10.43 22.05 3.84
N ILE A 175 -9.53 21.33 4.51
CA ILE A 175 -9.81 20.14 5.30
C ILE A 175 -9.32 20.45 6.72
N GLU A 176 -10.19 20.31 7.70
CA GLU A 176 -9.88 20.56 9.10
C GLU A 176 -9.59 19.22 9.82
N ASP A 177 -8.62 19.24 10.74
CA ASP A 177 -8.44 18.11 11.65
C ASP A 177 -9.60 18.09 12.64
N VAL A 178 -10.37 17.02 12.62
CA VAL A 178 -11.48 16.81 13.55
C VAL A 178 -10.97 15.85 14.64
N PRO A 179 -10.86 16.29 15.89
CA PRO A 179 -10.35 15.49 17.01
C PRO A 179 -11.23 14.27 17.34
#